data_8502c319fbdee96c092da266f24b3bc0
#
_entry.id   8502c319fbdee96c092da266f24b3bc0
#
_cell.length_a   1.000
_cell.length_b   1.000
_cell.length_c   1.000
_cell.angle_alpha   90.00
_cell.angle_beta   90.00
_cell.angle_gamma   90.00
#
_symmetry.space_group_name_H-M   'P 1'
#
loop_
_entity.id
_entity.type
_entity.pdbx_description
1 polymer ?
#
loop_
_entity_poly.entity_id
_entity_poly.type
_entity_poly.pdbx_seq_one_letter_code
_entity_poly.pdbx_strand_id
1 'polypeptide(L)'
;MSNSRIEQLKEYVRIQKDVGYSLKTYLTTYDNTQKKFVPLELFPDQLQLIKDYEDYNENITRKYRQAGVSTVTAAWISRRLQLASPDNPDRVLVIANKRDTAIEMANKIRHFLDQWPEWINVGFHPDKNSESRFRLNNGCEVKAVATSADALRGYTPTILVFDEAAYIEAGEDFWAASMASLSTGGKIILISTPNGYDPIYYGVYDQAIRGLNDFHITDLRWFKDPRYTKDLRWIKCGDIVHYMLNREQYNDDECVLTDFDINDYNKLLEDGYKPFSSWFESMSKKFKYDRRKIAQELECDFLGSGDGVIPGEVQQNIAKNMVKDPTEKYMQGTFWQWKEPIQGHRYIMGVDVSRGDSEDFSSINIIDFDEREQVAEYIGKIPPDELAAVAYKWGILYEAFIVVDITGGMGIATSRKLQEMNYKNLFIDGVNTKNIWEYNSKAMDKIPGINFNNKRSQIVGAFEEQLRKGFIVRSARLLNELNTFVFINGRADHMKGAHDDAIMSMSMALFVGDMCFSQLERNVNANKAMLESWTISERTYEPNKSFYSYGTAFDQIGSMSSENNPIFPRDNNASKEQYKQYSWLFGKKR
;
A
#
# COMPACT_ATOMS: atom_id res chain seq x y z
N MET A 1 -63.22 -5.37 -15.17
CA MET A 1 -62.07 -6.03 -14.47
C MET A 1 -62.57 -6.54 -13.14
N SER A 2 -62.19 -7.75 -12.74
CA SER A 2 -62.54 -8.27 -11.42
C SER A 2 -61.86 -7.44 -10.33
N ASN A 3 -62.47 -7.26 -9.16
CA ASN A 3 -61.90 -6.55 -8.02
C ASN A 3 -60.45 -7.03 -7.70
N SER A 4 -60.22 -8.33 -7.81
CA SER A 4 -58.91 -8.94 -7.67
C SER A 4 -57.84 -8.39 -8.63
N ARG A 5 -58.18 -8.11 -9.89
CA ARG A 5 -57.23 -7.60 -10.89
C ARG A 5 -56.90 -6.12 -10.69
N ILE A 6 -57.81 -5.36 -10.12
CA ILE A 6 -57.57 -3.97 -9.73
C ILE A 6 -56.61 -3.90 -8.51
N GLU A 7 -56.76 -4.80 -7.57
CA GLU A 7 -55.90 -4.91 -6.40
C GLU A 7 -54.47 -5.32 -6.80
N GLN A 8 -54.32 -6.30 -7.70
CA GLN A 8 -53.02 -6.70 -8.25
C GLN A 8 -52.31 -5.55 -8.98
N LEU A 9 -53.03 -4.72 -9.76
CA LEU A 9 -52.49 -3.56 -10.41
C LEU A 9 -52.03 -2.48 -9.44
N LYS A 10 -52.78 -2.22 -8.37
CA LYS A 10 -52.37 -1.28 -7.32
C LYS A 10 -51.12 -1.77 -6.62
N GLU A 11 -51.06 -3.05 -6.32
CA GLU A 11 -49.92 -3.68 -5.67
C GLU A 11 -48.69 -3.67 -6.60
N TYR A 12 -48.83 -3.94 -7.88
CA TYR A 12 -47.77 -3.84 -8.87
C TYR A 12 -47.14 -2.42 -8.91
N VAL A 13 -48.00 -1.39 -8.93
CA VAL A 13 -47.55 0.01 -8.88
C VAL A 13 -46.80 0.32 -7.58
N ARG A 14 -47.23 -0.25 -6.45
CA ARG A 14 -46.56 -0.08 -5.18
C ARG A 14 -45.18 -0.77 -5.18
N ILE A 15 -45.11 -1.99 -5.68
CA ILE A 15 -43.84 -2.72 -5.88
C ILE A 15 -42.87 -1.94 -6.73
N GLN A 16 -43.34 -1.29 -7.81
CA GLN A 16 -42.48 -0.47 -8.67
C GLN A 16 -41.96 0.80 -7.97
N LYS A 17 -42.78 1.44 -7.12
CA LYS A 17 -42.44 2.71 -6.51
C LYS A 17 -41.61 2.57 -5.22
N ASP A 18 -41.83 1.51 -4.46
CA ASP A 18 -41.21 1.31 -3.16
C ASP A 18 -40.40 0.02 -3.12
N VAL A 19 -39.08 0.18 -3.29
CA VAL A 19 -38.13 -0.93 -3.27
C VAL A 19 -38.09 -1.60 -1.91
N GLY A 20 -37.98 -0.82 -0.81
CA GLY A 20 -37.93 -1.38 0.54
C GLY A 20 -39.15 -2.18 0.89
N TYR A 21 -40.35 -1.66 0.55
CA TYR A 21 -41.61 -2.37 0.71
C TYR A 21 -41.62 -3.70 -0.06
N SER A 22 -41.24 -3.68 -1.33
CA SER A 22 -41.27 -4.85 -2.19
C SER A 22 -40.37 -5.98 -1.68
N LEU A 23 -39.13 -5.64 -1.30
CA LEU A 23 -38.16 -6.60 -0.80
C LEU A 23 -38.61 -7.19 0.56
N LYS A 24 -39.08 -6.35 1.50
CA LYS A 24 -39.55 -6.79 2.81
C LYS A 24 -40.81 -7.68 2.72
N THR A 25 -41.70 -7.37 1.78
CA THR A 25 -43.00 -8.05 1.66
C THR A 25 -42.86 -9.41 1.00
N TYR A 26 -42.04 -9.54 -0.02
CA TYR A 26 -41.99 -10.71 -0.88
C TYR A 26 -40.75 -11.57 -0.72
N LEU A 27 -39.66 -11.03 -0.18
CA LEU A 27 -38.39 -11.75 -0.07
C LEU A 27 -38.05 -12.09 1.36
N THR A 28 -37.47 -13.27 1.54
CA THR A 28 -36.97 -13.75 2.83
C THR A 28 -35.48 -14.10 2.69
N THR A 29 -34.73 -13.87 3.75
CA THR A 29 -33.35 -14.29 3.90
C THR A 29 -33.14 -15.17 5.10
N TYR A 30 -32.12 -16.03 5.07
CA TYR A 30 -31.83 -16.88 6.21
C TYR A 30 -31.05 -16.11 7.29
N ASP A 31 -31.65 -16.01 8.48
CA ASP A 31 -30.98 -15.44 9.66
C ASP A 31 -30.23 -16.55 10.41
N ASN A 32 -28.88 -16.48 10.35
CA ASN A 32 -28.01 -17.44 11.03
C ASN A 32 -28.15 -17.42 12.57
N THR A 33 -28.56 -16.30 13.15
CA THR A 33 -28.73 -16.14 14.59
C THR A 33 -30.02 -16.86 15.06
N GLN A 34 -31.11 -16.62 14.34
CA GLN A 34 -32.41 -17.23 14.61
C GLN A 34 -32.56 -18.62 13.96
N LYS A 35 -31.64 -19.02 13.07
CA LYS A 35 -31.67 -20.27 12.29
C LYS A 35 -32.99 -20.49 11.55
N LYS A 36 -33.55 -19.41 10.98
CA LYS A 36 -34.80 -19.44 10.22
C LYS A 36 -34.80 -18.41 9.10
N PHE A 37 -35.73 -18.57 8.16
CA PHE A 37 -36.02 -17.54 7.16
C PHE A 37 -36.83 -16.41 7.82
N VAL A 38 -36.40 -15.18 7.56
CA VAL A 38 -37.04 -13.94 8.04
C VAL A 38 -37.27 -13.00 6.85
N PRO A 39 -38.30 -12.12 6.89
CA PRO A 39 -38.46 -11.09 5.86
C PRO A 39 -37.19 -10.29 5.66
N LEU A 40 -36.87 -9.95 4.40
CA LEU A 40 -35.71 -9.16 4.06
C LEU A 40 -35.96 -7.69 4.41
N GLU A 41 -35.66 -7.32 5.63
CA GLU A 41 -35.75 -5.95 6.11
C GLU A 41 -34.37 -5.27 5.99
N LEU A 42 -34.35 -4.16 5.23
CA LEU A 42 -33.14 -3.44 4.95
C LEU A 42 -32.83 -2.41 6.04
N PHE A 43 -31.57 -2.31 6.41
CA PHE A 43 -31.08 -1.24 7.27
C PHE A 43 -30.95 0.09 6.49
N PRO A 44 -30.88 1.26 7.17
CA PRO A 44 -30.81 2.56 6.48
C PRO A 44 -29.71 2.66 5.43
N ASP A 45 -28.49 2.18 5.74
CA ASP A 45 -27.37 2.22 4.79
C ASP A 45 -27.60 1.26 3.60
N GLN A 46 -28.28 0.15 3.79
CA GLN A 46 -28.66 -0.78 2.71
C GLN A 46 -29.78 -0.20 1.83
N LEU A 47 -30.71 0.56 2.40
CA LEU A 47 -31.70 1.31 1.63
C LEU A 47 -31.05 2.42 0.82
N GLN A 48 -30.07 3.13 1.38
CA GLN A 48 -29.31 4.12 0.65
C GLN A 48 -28.52 3.47 -0.50
N LEU A 49 -27.85 2.35 -0.27
CA LEU A 49 -27.14 1.59 -1.31
C LEU A 49 -28.05 1.25 -2.51
N ILE A 50 -29.28 0.85 -2.26
CA ILE A 50 -30.23 0.56 -3.35
C ILE A 50 -30.60 1.83 -4.11
N LYS A 51 -30.82 2.95 -3.42
CA LYS A 51 -31.05 4.24 -4.09
C LYS A 51 -29.87 4.64 -4.95
N ASP A 52 -28.65 4.47 -4.45
CA ASP A 52 -27.45 4.74 -5.21
C ASP A 52 -27.39 3.88 -6.48
N TYR A 53 -27.78 2.60 -6.39
CA TYR A 53 -27.89 1.72 -7.56
C TYR A 53 -28.97 2.18 -8.57
N GLU A 54 -30.06 2.79 -8.14
CA GLU A 54 -31.07 3.34 -9.04
C GLU A 54 -30.59 4.65 -9.67
N ASP A 55 -29.99 5.53 -8.89
CA ASP A 55 -29.65 6.90 -9.28
C ASP A 55 -28.37 6.99 -10.13
N TYR A 56 -27.38 6.12 -9.89
CA TYR A 56 -26.07 6.16 -10.54
C TYR A 56 -25.81 4.92 -11.41
N ASN A 57 -25.12 5.13 -12.54
CA ASN A 57 -24.73 4.02 -13.41
C ASN A 57 -23.41 3.36 -12.98
N GLU A 58 -22.51 4.11 -12.39
CA GLU A 58 -21.21 3.64 -11.91
C GLU A 58 -21.17 3.69 -10.40
N ASN A 59 -21.09 2.52 -9.76
CA ASN A 59 -21.18 2.38 -8.30
C ASN A 59 -20.00 1.61 -7.76
N ILE A 60 -19.39 2.12 -6.69
CA ILE A 60 -18.38 1.42 -5.91
C ILE A 60 -18.76 1.38 -4.44
N THR A 61 -18.87 0.17 -3.89
CA THR A 61 -19.32 -0.06 -2.53
C THR A 61 -18.20 -0.62 -1.67
N ARG A 62 -17.71 0.19 -0.73
CA ARG A 62 -16.78 -0.24 0.30
C ARG A 62 -17.56 -0.72 1.53
N LYS A 63 -17.34 -1.94 1.93
CA LYS A 63 -18.10 -2.59 3.00
C LYS A 63 -17.20 -3.26 4.04
N TYR A 64 -17.68 -3.34 5.27
CA TYR A 64 -17.13 -4.26 6.26
C TYR A 64 -17.68 -5.68 6.02
N ARG A 65 -16.99 -6.69 6.57
CA ARG A 65 -17.41 -8.09 6.44
C ARG A 65 -18.76 -8.32 7.08
N GLN A 66 -19.64 -9.09 6.42
CA GLN A 66 -21.02 -9.39 6.85
C GLN A 66 -21.99 -8.18 6.82
N ALA A 67 -21.69 -7.14 6.07
CA ALA A 67 -22.60 -6.02 5.82
C ALA A 67 -23.88 -6.41 5.05
N GLY A 68 -23.93 -7.62 4.50
CA GLY A 68 -25.09 -8.14 3.76
C GLY A 68 -25.23 -7.59 2.34
N VAL A 69 -24.24 -6.85 1.83
CA VAL A 69 -24.29 -6.15 0.53
C VAL A 69 -24.59 -7.12 -0.62
N SER A 70 -23.88 -8.24 -0.73
CA SER A 70 -24.10 -9.22 -1.81
C SER A 70 -25.53 -9.78 -1.79
N THR A 71 -26.14 -9.94 -0.60
CA THR A 71 -27.53 -10.36 -0.45
C THR A 71 -28.51 -9.28 -0.90
N VAL A 72 -28.28 -8.04 -0.47
CA VAL A 72 -29.11 -6.89 -0.86
C VAL A 72 -29.02 -6.61 -2.36
N THR A 73 -27.82 -6.69 -2.95
CA THR A 73 -27.61 -6.56 -4.39
C THR A 73 -28.31 -7.65 -5.17
N ALA A 74 -28.24 -8.91 -4.72
CA ALA A 74 -28.96 -10.01 -5.35
C ALA A 74 -30.49 -9.82 -5.30
N ALA A 75 -31.01 -9.35 -4.16
CA ALA A 75 -32.44 -9.06 -4.01
C ALA A 75 -32.90 -7.90 -4.93
N TRP A 76 -32.10 -6.83 -5.00
CA TRP A 76 -32.34 -5.71 -5.92
C TRP A 76 -32.32 -6.16 -7.38
N ILE A 77 -31.33 -6.96 -7.78
CA ILE A 77 -31.27 -7.54 -9.13
C ILE A 77 -32.51 -8.39 -9.41
N SER A 78 -32.91 -9.27 -8.48
CA SER A 78 -34.08 -10.13 -8.67
C SER A 78 -35.34 -9.31 -8.92
N ARG A 79 -35.57 -8.24 -8.14
CA ARG A 79 -36.69 -7.32 -8.34
C ARG A 79 -36.62 -6.64 -9.71
N ARG A 80 -35.46 -6.15 -10.11
CA ARG A 80 -35.26 -5.47 -11.39
C ARG A 80 -35.55 -6.41 -12.57
N LEU A 81 -35.01 -7.63 -12.53
CA LEU A 81 -35.27 -8.65 -13.56
C LEU A 81 -36.75 -9.05 -13.63
N GLN A 82 -37.42 -9.13 -12.46
CA GLN A 82 -38.83 -9.47 -12.36
C GLN A 82 -39.75 -8.40 -12.97
N LEU A 83 -39.35 -7.13 -12.84
CA LEU A 83 -40.14 -5.97 -13.33
C LEU A 83 -39.74 -5.48 -14.73
N ALA A 84 -38.69 -6.06 -15.33
CA ALA A 84 -38.21 -5.67 -16.63
C ALA A 84 -39.20 -6.01 -17.75
N SER A 85 -39.37 -5.06 -18.67
CA SER A 85 -40.20 -5.29 -19.87
C SER A 85 -39.53 -6.30 -20.82
N PRO A 86 -40.32 -7.19 -21.45
CA PRO A 86 -39.81 -8.06 -22.52
C PRO A 86 -39.18 -7.30 -23.70
N ASP A 87 -39.59 -6.07 -23.92
CA ASP A 87 -39.05 -5.22 -25.01
C ASP A 87 -37.65 -4.64 -24.65
N ASN A 88 -37.31 -4.61 -23.37
CA ASN A 88 -36.02 -4.12 -22.88
C ASN A 88 -35.51 -5.02 -21.73
N PRO A 89 -35.08 -6.25 -22.06
CA PRO A 89 -34.64 -7.21 -21.02
C PRO A 89 -33.26 -6.88 -20.53
N ASP A 90 -33.07 -6.99 -19.21
CA ASP A 90 -31.76 -6.84 -18.57
C ASP A 90 -30.86 -8.08 -18.76
N ARG A 91 -29.58 -7.83 -18.99
CA ARG A 91 -28.53 -8.85 -19.06
C ARG A 91 -27.51 -8.60 -17.94
N VAL A 92 -27.55 -9.43 -16.93
CA VAL A 92 -26.68 -9.32 -15.76
C VAL A 92 -25.46 -10.21 -15.93
N LEU A 93 -24.27 -9.64 -15.80
CA LEU A 93 -23.02 -10.38 -15.73
C LEU A 93 -22.43 -10.23 -14.31
N VAL A 94 -22.27 -11.34 -13.62
CA VAL A 94 -21.62 -11.40 -12.32
C VAL A 94 -20.21 -11.93 -12.49
N ILE A 95 -19.24 -11.18 -12.00
CA ILE A 95 -17.81 -11.51 -12.05
C ILE A 95 -17.27 -11.56 -10.61
N ALA A 96 -16.48 -12.57 -10.31
CA ALA A 96 -15.71 -12.67 -9.07
C ALA A 96 -14.35 -13.32 -9.36
N ASN A 97 -13.43 -13.20 -8.41
CA ASN A 97 -12.10 -13.84 -8.53
C ASN A 97 -12.21 -15.36 -8.79
N LYS A 98 -13.13 -16.02 -8.07
CA LYS A 98 -13.40 -17.47 -8.23
C LYS A 98 -14.78 -17.69 -8.86
N ARG A 99 -14.86 -18.72 -9.71
CA ARG A 99 -16.12 -19.10 -10.36
C ARG A 99 -17.22 -19.44 -9.33
N ASP A 100 -16.86 -20.12 -8.27
CA ASP A 100 -17.80 -20.53 -7.23
C ASP A 100 -18.43 -19.32 -6.51
N THR A 101 -17.64 -18.27 -6.24
CA THR A 101 -18.14 -17.01 -5.65
C THR A 101 -19.14 -16.32 -6.59
N ALA A 102 -18.84 -16.28 -7.90
CA ALA A 102 -19.79 -15.72 -8.87
C ALA A 102 -21.08 -16.54 -8.97
N ILE A 103 -20.99 -17.88 -8.91
CA ILE A 103 -22.14 -18.78 -8.89
C ILE A 103 -22.97 -18.60 -7.61
N GLU A 104 -22.33 -18.41 -6.45
CA GLU A 104 -23.07 -18.11 -5.20
C GLU A 104 -23.93 -16.86 -5.32
N MET A 105 -23.41 -15.80 -5.94
CA MET A 105 -24.19 -14.59 -6.19
C MET A 105 -25.35 -14.86 -7.15
N ALA A 106 -25.12 -15.60 -8.24
CA ALA A 106 -26.19 -16.00 -9.17
C ALA A 106 -27.26 -16.86 -8.49
N ASN A 107 -26.85 -17.77 -7.59
CA ASN A 107 -27.78 -18.60 -6.83
C ASN A 107 -28.62 -17.77 -5.84
N LYS A 108 -28.05 -16.72 -5.21
CA LYS A 108 -28.81 -15.78 -4.39
C LYS A 108 -29.86 -15.05 -5.23
N ILE A 109 -29.51 -14.59 -6.42
CA ILE A 109 -30.46 -13.94 -7.35
C ILE A 109 -31.59 -14.92 -7.70
N ARG A 110 -31.25 -16.16 -8.04
CA ARG A 110 -32.23 -17.22 -8.36
C ARG A 110 -33.14 -17.49 -7.18
N HIS A 111 -32.61 -17.66 -5.98
CA HIS A 111 -33.37 -17.88 -4.78
C HIS A 111 -34.40 -16.77 -4.51
N PHE A 112 -34.05 -15.52 -4.76
CA PHE A 112 -34.99 -14.41 -4.64
C PHE A 112 -36.00 -14.36 -5.77
N LEU A 113 -35.63 -14.76 -6.99
CA LEU A 113 -36.59 -14.85 -8.11
C LEU A 113 -37.67 -15.90 -7.86
N ASP A 114 -37.36 -17.02 -7.23
CA ASP A 114 -38.30 -18.08 -6.90
C ASP A 114 -39.32 -17.66 -5.84
N GLN A 115 -39.07 -16.62 -5.05
CA GLN A 115 -39.94 -16.17 -3.96
C GLN A 115 -41.07 -15.22 -4.41
N TRP A 116 -40.97 -14.66 -5.63
CA TRP A 116 -42.01 -13.77 -6.12
C TRP A 116 -43.35 -14.52 -6.31
N PRO A 117 -44.50 -13.93 -5.96
CA PRO A 117 -45.80 -14.60 -6.07
C PRO A 117 -46.15 -14.89 -7.53
N GLU A 118 -46.85 -16.00 -7.78
CA GLU A 118 -47.19 -16.50 -9.13
C GLU A 118 -47.77 -15.44 -10.07
N TRP A 119 -48.59 -14.51 -9.57
CA TRP A 119 -49.25 -13.49 -10.37
C TRP A 119 -48.28 -12.46 -10.97
N ILE A 120 -47.06 -12.36 -10.48
CA ILE A 120 -46.00 -11.45 -10.97
C ILE A 120 -44.76 -12.22 -11.39
N ASN A 121 -44.57 -13.47 -10.95
CA ASN A 121 -43.36 -14.25 -11.24
C ASN A 121 -43.28 -14.58 -12.73
N VAL A 122 -42.21 -14.07 -13.37
CA VAL A 122 -41.95 -14.29 -14.79
C VAL A 122 -41.54 -15.72 -15.11
N GLY A 123 -40.93 -16.43 -14.14
CA GLY A 123 -40.45 -17.79 -14.30
C GLY A 123 -39.19 -17.95 -15.16
N PHE A 124 -38.55 -19.12 -15.06
CA PHE A 124 -37.32 -19.43 -15.80
C PHE A 124 -37.62 -20.08 -17.14
N HIS A 125 -36.78 -19.72 -18.13
CA HIS A 125 -36.85 -20.36 -19.44
C HIS A 125 -36.21 -21.77 -19.38
N PRO A 126 -36.93 -22.82 -19.82
CA PRO A 126 -36.50 -24.20 -19.62
C PRO A 126 -35.17 -24.56 -20.30
N ASP A 127 -34.89 -24.02 -21.50
CA ASP A 127 -33.73 -24.39 -22.30
C ASP A 127 -32.41 -23.73 -21.85
N LYS A 128 -32.45 -22.74 -20.93
CA LYS A 128 -31.30 -22.00 -20.46
C LYS A 128 -31.37 -21.81 -18.95
N ASN A 129 -31.18 -22.90 -18.23
CA ASN A 129 -31.27 -22.89 -16.77
C ASN A 129 -30.17 -23.78 -16.16
N SER A 130 -28.95 -23.25 -16.09
CA SER A 130 -27.80 -23.84 -15.42
C SER A 130 -27.41 -23.01 -14.20
N GLU A 131 -26.57 -23.55 -13.32
CA GLU A 131 -26.11 -22.83 -12.14
C GLU A 131 -25.40 -21.51 -12.47
N SER A 132 -24.57 -21.49 -13.51
CA SER A 132 -23.79 -20.31 -13.92
C SER A 132 -24.47 -19.43 -14.94
N ARG A 133 -25.60 -19.86 -15.53
CA ARG A 133 -26.33 -19.09 -16.53
C ARG A 133 -27.78 -19.49 -16.58
N PHE A 134 -28.68 -18.53 -16.41
CA PHE A 134 -30.11 -18.76 -16.53
C PHE A 134 -30.80 -17.57 -17.21
N ARG A 135 -31.92 -17.86 -17.84
CA ARG A 135 -32.74 -16.89 -18.55
C ARG A 135 -34.17 -16.93 -18.02
N LEU A 136 -34.81 -15.77 -17.96
CA LEU A 136 -36.22 -15.63 -17.62
C LEU A 136 -37.09 -15.58 -18.88
N ASN A 137 -38.41 -15.84 -18.71
CA ASN A 137 -39.36 -15.84 -19.83
C ASN A 137 -39.59 -14.44 -20.42
N ASN A 138 -39.28 -13.35 -19.69
CA ASN A 138 -39.26 -12.00 -20.21
C ASN A 138 -37.97 -11.63 -20.99
N GLY A 139 -37.08 -12.58 -21.23
CA GLY A 139 -35.83 -12.37 -21.95
C GLY A 139 -34.65 -11.94 -21.12
N CYS A 140 -34.84 -11.57 -19.86
CA CYS A 140 -33.74 -11.26 -18.94
C CYS A 140 -32.82 -12.45 -18.72
N GLU A 141 -31.53 -12.19 -18.57
CA GLU A 141 -30.51 -13.23 -18.42
C GLU A 141 -29.50 -12.87 -17.31
N VAL A 142 -29.09 -13.88 -16.56
CA VAL A 142 -27.98 -13.80 -15.59
C VAL A 142 -26.90 -14.77 -16.01
N LYS A 143 -25.66 -14.31 -16.03
CA LYS A 143 -24.46 -15.11 -16.30
C LYS A 143 -23.42 -14.85 -15.22
N ALA A 144 -22.87 -15.91 -14.62
CA ALA A 144 -21.81 -15.86 -13.61
C ALA A 144 -20.52 -16.44 -14.19
N VAL A 145 -19.41 -15.72 -14.05
CA VAL A 145 -18.11 -16.13 -14.60
C VAL A 145 -16.99 -15.79 -13.61
N ALA A 146 -15.91 -16.56 -13.67
CA ALA A 146 -14.66 -16.14 -13.06
C ALA A 146 -13.99 -15.07 -13.92
N THR A 147 -13.09 -14.32 -13.31
CA THR A 147 -12.24 -13.35 -14.00
C THR A 147 -11.37 -14.05 -15.05
N SER A 148 -11.55 -13.71 -16.31
CA SER A 148 -10.70 -14.13 -17.42
C SER A 148 -10.78 -13.13 -18.57
N ALA A 149 -9.73 -13.03 -19.37
CA ALA A 149 -9.69 -12.13 -20.52
C ALA A 149 -10.83 -12.39 -21.52
N ASP A 150 -11.36 -13.61 -21.60
CA ASP A 150 -12.44 -14.01 -22.49
C ASP A 150 -13.85 -13.87 -21.86
N ALA A 151 -13.95 -13.58 -20.55
CA ALA A 151 -15.22 -13.54 -19.83
C ALA A 151 -16.21 -12.52 -20.44
N LEU A 152 -15.70 -11.43 -20.96
CA LEU A 152 -16.43 -10.29 -21.52
C LEU A 152 -16.60 -10.36 -23.04
N ARG A 153 -15.79 -11.17 -23.73
CA ARG A 153 -15.83 -11.22 -25.20
C ARG A 153 -17.19 -11.74 -25.70
N GLY A 154 -17.82 -10.93 -26.56
CA GLY A 154 -19.12 -11.29 -27.16
C GLY A 154 -20.32 -11.22 -26.22
N TYR A 155 -20.19 -10.60 -25.05
CA TYR A 155 -21.30 -10.38 -24.13
C TYR A 155 -21.41 -8.89 -23.80
N THR A 156 -22.58 -8.30 -24.03
CA THR A 156 -22.89 -6.91 -23.72
C THR A 156 -23.88 -6.86 -22.57
N PRO A 157 -23.43 -6.72 -21.32
CA PRO A 157 -24.31 -6.65 -20.16
C PRO A 157 -25.01 -5.29 -20.07
N THR A 158 -26.22 -5.26 -19.52
CA THR A 158 -26.85 -4.02 -19.03
C THR A 158 -26.50 -3.74 -17.59
N ILE A 159 -26.15 -4.79 -16.84
CA ILE A 159 -25.67 -4.70 -15.45
C ILE A 159 -24.44 -5.59 -15.29
N LEU A 160 -23.34 -4.99 -14.90
CA LEU A 160 -22.08 -5.67 -14.61
C LEU A 160 -21.80 -5.57 -13.09
N VAL A 161 -21.68 -6.71 -12.41
CA VAL A 161 -21.43 -6.78 -10.97
C VAL A 161 -20.11 -7.47 -10.73
N PHE A 162 -19.22 -6.80 -10.02
CA PHE A 162 -17.99 -7.38 -9.46
C PHE A 162 -18.18 -7.63 -7.97
N ASP A 163 -18.30 -8.88 -7.59
CA ASP A 163 -18.32 -9.26 -6.16
C ASP A 163 -16.91 -9.63 -5.71
N GLU A 164 -16.51 -9.15 -4.54
CA GLU A 164 -15.14 -9.23 -4.00
C GLU A 164 -14.12 -8.59 -4.97
N ALA A 165 -14.43 -7.39 -5.49
CA ALA A 165 -13.67 -6.72 -6.55
C ALA A 165 -12.20 -6.48 -6.21
N ALA A 166 -11.84 -6.19 -4.94
CA ALA A 166 -10.47 -5.98 -4.48
C ALA A 166 -9.59 -7.25 -4.51
N TYR A 167 -10.17 -8.42 -4.76
CA TYR A 167 -9.46 -9.69 -4.85
C TYR A 167 -9.31 -10.19 -6.30
N ILE A 168 -9.68 -9.35 -7.27
CA ILE A 168 -9.59 -9.69 -8.69
C ILE A 168 -8.16 -9.44 -9.16
N GLU A 169 -7.43 -10.50 -9.47
CA GLU A 169 -6.04 -10.48 -9.96
C GLU A 169 -5.95 -10.18 -11.46
N ALA A 170 -6.91 -9.49 -12.05
CA ALA A 170 -6.92 -9.17 -13.47
C ALA A 170 -6.23 -7.82 -13.72
N GLY A 171 -5.45 -7.75 -14.80
CA GLY A 171 -4.74 -6.53 -15.17
C GLY A 171 -5.65 -5.45 -15.78
N GLU A 172 -5.05 -4.30 -16.12
CA GLU A 172 -5.72 -3.15 -16.74
C GLU A 172 -6.46 -3.49 -18.02
N ASP A 173 -5.97 -4.44 -18.82
CA ASP A 173 -6.62 -4.91 -20.04
C ASP A 173 -8.02 -5.49 -19.76
N PHE A 174 -8.17 -6.23 -18.67
CA PHE A 174 -9.47 -6.77 -18.27
C PHE A 174 -10.41 -5.67 -17.81
N TRP A 175 -9.90 -4.68 -17.08
CA TRP A 175 -10.67 -3.51 -16.66
C TRP A 175 -11.13 -2.69 -17.89
N ALA A 176 -10.22 -2.40 -18.83
CA ALA A 176 -10.53 -1.70 -20.07
C ALA A 176 -11.59 -2.44 -20.90
N ALA A 177 -11.49 -3.78 -21.01
CA ALA A 177 -12.49 -4.61 -21.68
C ALA A 177 -13.85 -4.57 -20.98
N SER A 178 -13.85 -4.49 -19.62
CA SER A 178 -15.07 -4.37 -18.82
C SER A 178 -15.79 -3.06 -19.11
N MET A 179 -15.08 -1.94 -19.09
CA MET A 179 -15.61 -0.62 -19.40
C MET A 179 -16.10 -0.53 -20.87
N ALA A 180 -15.34 -1.09 -21.80
CA ALA A 180 -15.74 -1.15 -23.22
C ALA A 180 -17.03 -1.95 -23.43
N SER A 181 -17.29 -3.01 -22.65
CA SER A 181 -18.51 -3.81 -22.74
C SER A 181 -19.79 -3.03 -22.34
N LEU A 182 -19.63 -1.93 -21.59
CA LEU A 182 -20.70 -1.02 -21.15
C LEU A 182 -20.81 0.24 -22.02
N SER A 183 -20.03 0.39 -23.08
CA SER A 183 -19.96 1.59 -23.92
C SER A 183 -21.30 2.00 -24.56
N THR A 184 -22.25 1.08 -24.68
CA THR A 184 -23.62 1.33 -25.21
C THR A 184 -24.62 1.77 -24.13
N GLY A 185 -24.14 2.05 -22.92
CA GLY A 185 -24.93 2.31 -21.72
C GLY A 185 -25.11 1.02 -20.91
N GLY A 186 -25.04 1.14 -19.62
CA GLY A 186 -25.18 0.02 -18.69
C GLY A 186 -24.81 0.47 -17.28
N LYS A 187 -24.97 -0.42 -16.33
CA LYS A 187 -24.68 -0.18 -14.92
C LYS A 187 -23.55 -1.06 -14.47
N ILE A 188 -22.55 -0.47 -13.78
CA ILE A 188 -21.46 -1.21 -13.15
C ILE A 188 -21.54 -1.06 -11.64
N ILE A 189 -21.32 -2.16 -10.92
CA ILE A 189 -21.37 -2.23 -9.47
C ILE A 189 -20.14 -3.00 -8.98
N LEU A 190 -19.24 -2.30 -8.29
CA LEU A 190 -18.08 -2.88 -7.63
C LEU A 190 -18.36 -3.05 -6.14
N ILE A 191 -18.19 -4.24 -5.60
CA ILE A 191 -18.45 -4.55 -4.18
C ILE A 191 -17.23 -5.25 -3.61
N SER A 192 -16.65 -4.71 -2.52
CA SER A 192 -15.58 -5.40 -1.79
C SER A 192 -15.38 -4.91 -0.36
N THR A 193 -14.73 -5.72 0.47
CA THR A 193 -13.89 -5.24 1.57
C THR A 193 -12.56 -4.77 0.98
N PRO A 194 -11.86 -3.80 1.59
CA PRO A 194 -10.51 -3.41 1.15
C PRO A 194 -9.52 -4.58 1.15
N ASN A 195 -8.58 -4.55 0.23
CA ASN A 195 -7.49 -5.53 0.18
C ASN A 195 -6.19 -4.84 -0.29
N GLY A 196 -5.71 -3.88 0.52
CA GLY A 196 -4.57 -3.06 0.13
C GLY A 196 -4.89 -2.11 -1.03
N TYR A 197 -3.86 -1.75 -1.77
CA TYR A 197 -3.94 -0.85 -2.91
C TYR A 197 -3.98 -1.64 -4.23
N ASP A 198 -5.05 -2.40 -4.43
CA ASP A 198 -5.22 -3.10 -5.70
C ASP A 198 -5.51 -2.12 -6.86
N PRO A 199 -5.03 -2.40 -8.08
CA PRO A 199 -5.11 -1.44 -9.18
C PRO A 199 -6.55 -1.20 -9.70
N ILE A 200 -7.45 -2.15 -9.51
CA ILE A 200 -8.83 -2.04 -10.01
C ILE A 200 -9.71 -1.37 -8.97
N TYR A 201 -9.99 -2.02 -7.85
CA TYR A 201 -10.97 -1.55 -6.89
C TYR A 201 -10.49 -0.31 -6.14
N TYR A 202 -9.26 -0.36 -5.58
CA TYR A 202 -8.68 0.82 -4.94
C TYR A 202 -8.41 1.93 -5.96
N GLY A 203 -7.88 1.60 -7.15
CA GLY A 203 -7.61 2.59 -8.19
C GLY A 203 -8.86 3.36 -8.61
N VAL A 204 -9.98 2.67 -8.80
CA VAL A 204 -11.28 3.31 -9.08
C VAL A 204 -11.78 4.13 -7.90
N TYR A 205 -11.65 3.61 -6.67
CA TYR A 205 -12.07 4.30 -5.45
C TYR A 205 -11.29 5.61 -5.22
N ASP A 206 -9.96 5.58 -5.39
CA ASP A 206 -9.10 6.75 -5.24
C ASP A 206 -9.41 7.82 -6.30
N GLN A 207 -9.59 7.41 -7.55
CA GLN A 207 -9.99 8.32 -8.63
C GLN A 207 -11.38 8.94 -8.36
N ALA A 208 -12.33 8.17 -7.81
CA ALA A 208 -13.65 8.67 -7.46
C ALA A 208 -13.59 9.72 -6.34
N ILE A 209 -12.78 9.52 -5.30
CA ILE A 209 -12.55 10.53 -4.25
C ILE A 209 -11.96 11.82 -4.82
N ARG A 210 -11.06 11.69 -5.79
CA ARG A 210 -10.42 12.86 -6.45
C ARG A 210 -11.29 13.50 -7.53
N GLY A 211 -12.48 12.96 -7.83
CA GLY A 211 -13.35 13.46 -8.89
C GLY A 211 -12.80 13.25 -10.30
N LEU A 212 -11.98 12.21 -10.50
CA LEU A 212 -11.35 11.87 -11.78
C LEU A 212 -12.13 10.81 -12.58
N ASN A 213 -13.17 10.23 -12.00
CA ASN A 213 -14.13 9.35 -12.65
C ASN A 213 -15.55 9.62 -12.10
N ASP A 214 -16.56 8.99 -12.69
CA ASP A 214 -17.98 9.20 -12.37
C ASP A 214 -18.54 8.17 -11.37
N PHE A 215 -17.69 7.37 -10.73
CA PHE A 215 -18.13 6.38 -9.77
C PHE A 215 -18.68 7.02 -8.49
N HIS A 216 -19.92 6.68 -8.17
CA HIS A 216 -20.54 7.00 -6.90
C HIS A 216 -20.05 6.05 -5.81
N ILE A 217 -19.55 6.62 -4.70
CA ILE A 217 -19.00 5.86 -3.56
C ILE A 217 -20.08 5.66 -2.51
N THR A 218 -20.33 4.40 -2.16
CA THR A 218 -21.16 4.03 -0.99
C THR A 218 -20.30 3.33 0.05
N ASP A 219 -20.13 3.96 1.22
CA ASP A 219 -19.36 3.44 2.35
C ASP A 219 -20.29 2.85 3.42
N LEU A 220 -20.29 1.54 3.58
CA LEU A 220 -20.95 0.88 4.69
C LEU A 220 -19.99 0.68 5.85
N ARG A 221 -20.34 1.26 7.01
CA ARG A 221 -19.54 1.20 8.23
C ARG A 221 -20.25 0.38 9.28
N TRP A 222 -19.53 -0.53 9.97
CA TRP A 222 -20.10 -1.39 11.00
C TRP A 222 -20.74 -0.60 12.15
N PHE A 223 -20.20 0.56 12.48
CA PHE A 223 -20.69 1.42 13.55
C PHE A 223 -21.97 2.22 13.20
N LYS A 224 -22.50 2.04 11.99
CA LYS A 224 -23.82 2.51 11.57
C LYS A 224 -24.85 1.37 11.51
N ASP A 225 -24.41 0.13 11.65
CA ASP A 225 -25.30 -1.03 11.61
C ASP A 225 -25.96 -1.27 12.97
N PRO A 226 -27.29 -1.20 13.07
CA PRO A 226 -28.01 -1.37 14.34
C PRO A 226 -27.73 -2.69 15.07
N ARG A 227 -27.29 -3.73 14.34
CA ARG A 227 -26.94 -5.03 14.93
C ARG A 227 -25.69 -4.99 15.82
N TYR A 228 -24.80 -4.01 15.61
CA TYR A 228 -23.45 -3.97 16.19
C TYR A 228 -23.20 -2.76 17.09
N THR A 229 -24.18 -1.85 17.20
CA THR A 229 -24.04 -0.55 17.85
C THR A 229 -24.73 -0.43 19.21
N LYS A 230 -25.18 -1.54 19.81
CA LYS A 230 -25.92 -1.53 21.08
C LYS A 230 -25.19 -0.82 22.22
N ASP A 231 -23.86 -0.93 22.26
CA ASP A 231 -22.95 -0.33 23.25
C ASP A 231 -21.83 0.49 22.56
N LEU A 232 -22.18 1.12 21.45
CA LEU A 232 -21.22 1.92 20.68
C LEU A 232 -20.72 3.11 21.49
N ARG A 233 -19.41 3.28 21.50
CA ARG A 233 -18.68 4.43 22.07
C ARG A 233 -17.46 4.74 21.22
N TRP A 234 -16.93 5.92 21.36
CA TRP A 234 -15.74 6.36 20.65
C TRP A 234 -14.58 6.50 21.62
N ILE A 235 -13.43 5.97 21.26
CA ILE A 235 -12.24 5.93 22.11
C ILE A 235 -11.17 6.80 21.48
N LYS A 236 -10.68 7.79 22.22
CA LYS A 236 -9.53 8.59 21.82
C LYS A 236 -8.25 7.81 22.02
N CYS A 237 -7.80 7.13 20.98
CA CYS A 237 -6.60 6.30 20.99
C CYS A 237 -5.94 6.33 19.61
N GLY A 238 -4.63 6.21 19.56
CA GLY A 238 -3.91 6.10 18.29
C GLY A 238 -4.15 4.75 17.61
N ASP A 239 -4.21 3.67 18.40
CA ASP A 239 -4.41 2.29 17.96
C ASP A 239 -5.47 1.60 18.83
N ILE A 240 -6.59 1.23 18.21
CA ILE A 240 -7.71 0.58 18.89
C ILE A 240 -7.33 -0.84 19.38
N VAL A 241 -6.41 -1.53 18.71
CA VAL A 241 -5.91 -2.84 19.15
C VAL A 241 -5.06 -2.68 20.40
N HIS A 242 -4.22 -1.65 20.45
CA HIS A 242 -3.43 -1.34 21.66
C HIS A 242 -4.36 -1.02 22.85
N TYR A 243 -5.41 -0.21 22.61
CA TYR A 243 -6.43 0.06 23.64
C TYR A 243 -7.08 -1.22 24.16
N MET A 244 -7.51 -2.14 23.27
CA MET A 244 -8.15 -3.41 23.67
C MET A 244 -7.23 -4.31 24.52
N LEU A 245 -5.92 -4.29 24.24
CA LEU A 245 -4.95 -5.15 24.94
C LEU A 245 -4.38 -4.54 26.24
N ASN A 246 -4.42 -3.21 26.38
CA ASN A 246 -3.77 -2.49 27.48
C ASN A 246 -4.70 -1.43 28.10
N ARG A 247 -5.95 -1.79 28.40
CA ARG A 247 -6.96 -0.85 28.90
C ARG A 247 -6.56 -0.13 30.17
N GLU A 248 -5.77 -0.77 31.02
CA GLU A 248 -5.28 -0.18 32.26
C GLU A 248 -4.39 1.06 32.05
N GLN A 249 -3.87 1.27 30.83
CA GLN A 249 -3.05 2.44 30.48
C GLN A 249 -3.89 3.65 30.04
N TYR A 250 -5.20 3.50 29.93
CA TYR A 250 -6.11 4.53 29.48
C TYR A 250 -7.05 4.96 30.60
N ASN A 251 -7.26 6.28 30.72
CA ASN A 251 -8.26 6.82 31.63
C ASN A 251 -9.60 6.94 30.89
N ASP A 252 -10.55 6.08 31.24
CA ASP A 252 -11.86 6.04 30.57
C ASP A 252 -12.60 7.39 30.65
N ASP A 253 -12.45 8.17 31.72
CA ASP A 253 -13.11 9.48 31.88
C ASP A 253 -12.57 10.51 30.87
N GLU A 254 -11.36 10.35 30.37
CA GLU A 254 -10.71 11.29 29.45
C GLU A 254 -10.76 10.83 27.98
N CYS A 255 -10.77 9.52 27.74
CA CYS A 255 -10.63 8.97 26.39
C CYS A 255 -11.92 8.37 25.81
N VAL A 256 -12.99 8.13 26.62
CA VAL A 256 -14.25 7.52 26.14
C VAL A 256 -15.31 8.59 25.91
N LEU A 257 -15.85 8.64 24.70
CA LEU A 257 -16.97 9.50 24.31
C LEU A 257 -18.20 8.64 24.07
N THR A 258 -19.29 8.89 24.82
CA THR A 258 -20.57 8.16 24.74
C THR A 258 -21.71 9.01 24.19
N ASP A 259 -21.60 10.34 24.23
CA ASP A 259 -22.57 11.27 23.66
C ASP A 259 -21.99 11.89 22.39
N PHE A 260 -22.52 11.47 21.23
CA PHE A 260 -22.01 11.86 19.92
C PHE A 260 -23.12 11.81 18.85
N ASP A 261 -22.99 12.63 17.82
CA ASP A 261 -23.78 12.46 16.59
C ASP A 261 -23.03 11.53 15.62
N ILE A 262 -23.67 10.42 15.26
CA ILE A 262 -23.10 9.44 14.32
C ILE A 262 -22.89 10.02 12.91
N ASN A 263 -23.57 11.10 12.56
CA ASN A 263 -23.37 11.78 11.28
C ASN A 263 -22.06 12.53 11.22
N ASP A 264 -21.51 12.94 12.36
CA ASP A 264 -20.23 13.66 12.47
C ASP A 264 -19.02 12.71 12.62
N TYR A 265 -19.18 11.44 12.31
CA TYR A 265 -18.14 10.42 12.54
C TYR A 265 -16.81 10.72 11.83
N ASN A 266 -16.81 11.41 10.69
CA ASN A 266 -15.58 11.80 10.00
C ASN A 266 -14.73 12.73 10.87
N LYS A 267 -15.37 13.71 11.53
CA LYS A 267 -14.71 14.61 12.46
C LYS A 267 -14.14 13.86 13.67
N LEU A 268 -14.91 12.90 14.21
CA LEU A 268 -14.42 12.06 15.30
C LEU A 268 -13.17 11.26 14.91
N LEU A 269 -13.14 10.70 13.68
CA LEU A 269 -11.97 9.99 13.15
C LEU A 269 -10.78 10.93 12.95
N GLU A 270 -11.00 12.16 12.46
CA GLU A 270 -9.97 13.20 12.30
C GLU A 270 -9.39 13.64 13.66
N ASP A 271 -10.25 13.76 14.68
CA ASP A 271 -9.87 14.11 16.06
C ASP A 271 -9.18 12.95 16.80
N GLY A 272 -8.96 11.80 16.14
CA GLY A 272 -8.23 10.64 16.66
C GLY A 272 -9.09 9.68 17.48
N TYR A 273 -10.43 9.81 17.42
CA TYR A 273 -11.31 8.83 18.02
C TYR A 273 -11.51 7.60 17.12
N LYS A 274 -11.66 6.43 17.73
CA LYS A 274 -11.96 5.16 17.06
C LYS A 274 -13.27 4.57 17.60
N PRO A 275 -14.18 4.06 16.74
CA PRO A 275 -15.41 3.44 17.17
C PRO A 275 -15.14 2.09 17.83
N PHE A 276 -15.84 1.83 18.93
CA PHE A 276 -15.71 0.61 19.73
C PHE A 276 -17.07 0.11 20.19
N SER A 277 -17.28 -1.21 20.12
CA SER A 277 -18.41 -1.90 20.72
C SER A 277 -18.00 -3.31 21.17
N SER A 278 -18.82 -3.96 21.98
CA SER A 278 -18.60 -5.36 22.39
C SER A 278 -18.57 -6.33 21.19
N TRP A 279 -19.32 -6.03 20.14
CA TRP A 279 -19.26 -6.80 18.90
C TRP A 279 -17.89 -6.64 18.21
N PHE A 280 -17.39 -5.39 18.08
CA PHE A 280 -16.09 -5.12 17.46
C PHE A 280 -14.95 -5.80 18.20
N GLU A 281 -14.98 -5.75 19.54
CA GLU A 281 -14.00 -6.46 20.38
C GLU A 281 -14.08 -7.98 20.20
N SER A 282 -15.29 -8.55 20.19
CA SER A 282 -15.49 -9.98 19.98
C SER A 282 -14.96 -10.45 18.62
N MET A 283 -15.16 -9.65 17.56
CA MET A 283 -14.63 -9.94 16.23
C MET A 283 -13.12 -9.80 16.18
N SER A 284 -12.58 -8.75 16.79
CA SER A 284 -11.13 -8.54 16.90
C SER A 284 -10.42 -9.68 17.62
N LYS A 285 -11.04 -10.20 18.68
CA LYS A 285 -10.56 -11.39 19.39
C LYS A 285 -10.57 -12.65 18.50
N LYS A 286 -11.60 -12.85 17.68
CA LYS A 286 -11.66 -13.97 16.72
C LYS A 286 -10.54 -13.86 15.66
N PHE A 287 -10.16 -12.65 15.30
CA PHE A 287 -9.01 -12.37 14.43
C PHE A 287 -7.67 -12.38 15.18
N LYS A 288 -7.65 -12.78 16.47
CA LYS A 288 -6.45 -12.80 17.32
C LYS A 288 -5.76 -11.43 17.41
N TYR A 289 -6.52 -10.36 17.35
CA TYR A 289 -6.06 -8.97 17.33
C TYR A 289 -5.08 -8.65 16.18
N ASP A 290 -5.19 -9.41 15.07
CA ASP A 290 -4.44 -9.14 13.85
C ASP A 290 -4.92 -7.81 13.24
N ARG A 291 -4.06 -6.77 13.34
CA ARG A 291 -4.36 -5.40 12.89
C ARG A 291 -4.80 -5.35 11.44
N ARG A 292 -4.12 -6.12 10.58
CA ARG A 292 -4.44 -6.19 9.16
C ARG A 292 -5.85 -6.70 8.91
N LYS A 293 -6.22 -7.82 9.55
CA LYS A 293 -7.57 -8.38 9.40
C LYS A 293 -8.64 -7.46 9.97
N ILE A 294 -8.35 -6.76 11.06
CA ILE A 294 -9.26 -5.78 11.66
C ILE A 294 -9.44 -4.61 10.70
N ALA A 295 -8.36 -4.05 10.17
CA ALA A 295 -8.40 -2.96 9.18
C ALA A 295 -9.19 -3.36 7.92
N GLN A 296 -8.93 -4.55 7.39
CA GLN A 296 -9.57 -5.09 6.18
C GLN A 296 -11.05 -5.39 6.37
N GLU A 297 -11.38 -6.14 7.42
CA GLU A 297 -12.69 -6.78 7.57
C GLU A 297 -13.68 -5.95 8.39
N LEU A 298 -13.19 -5.06 9.27
CA LEU A 298 -14.02 -4.25 10.16
C LEU A 298 -13.90 -2.74 9.87
N GLU A 299 -12.70 -2.20 9.83
CA GLU A 299 -12.50 -0.75 9.70
C GLU A 299 -12.64 -0.24 8.26
N CYS A 300 -12.63 -1.11 7.28
CA CYS A 300 -12.64 -0.78 5.84
C CYS A 300 -11.46 0.15 5.45
N ASP A 301 -10.28 -0.11 6.01
CA ASP A 301 -9.08 0.66 5.74
C ASP A 301 -8.24 -0.01 4.66
N PHE A 302 -7.97 0.69 3.56
CA PHE A 302 -7.13 0.20 2.48
C PHE A 302 -5.67 0.07 2.91
N LEU A 303 -5.14 1.08 3.64
CA LEU A 303 -3.74 1.11 4.09
C LEU A 303 -3.42 -0.05 5.04
N GLY A 304 -4.28 -0.28 6.01
CA GLY A 304 -4.08 -1.34 7.01
C GLY A 304 -4.36 -2.75 6.51
N SER A 305 -5.02 -2.91 5.36
CA SER A 305 -5.54 -4.20 4.88
C SER A 305 -4.60 -4.99 3.97
N GLY A 306 -3.55 -4.34 3.41
CA GLY A 306 -2.63 -4.97 2.45
C GLY A 306 -1.50 -5.79 3.10
N ASP A 307 -0.87 -6.69 2.32
CA ASP A 307 0.40 -7.34 2.64
C ASP A 307 1.59 -6.39 2.39
N GLY A 308 1.41 -5.09 2.70
CA GLY A 308 2.44 -4.07 2.48
C GLY A 308 3.75 -4.43 3.18
N VAL A 309 4.86 -4.23 2.50
CA VAL A 309 6.20 -4.36 3.09
C VAL A 309 6.41 -3.30 4.17
N ILE A 310 5.85 -2.11 3.95
CA ILE A 310 5.91 -1.00 4.90
C ILE A 310 4.61 -0.95 5.71
N PRO A 311 4.68 -0.88 7.06
CA PRO A 311 3.50 -0.78 7.90
C PRO A 311 2.61 0.41 7.52
N GLY A 312 1.28 0.21 7.51
CA GLY A 312 0.31 1.24 7.12
C GLY A 312 0.40 2.53 7.92
N GLU A 313 0.73 2.45 9.22
CA GLU A 313 0.96 3.62 10.09
C GLU A 313 2.13 4.48 9.59
N VAL A 314 3.22 3.83 9.14
CA VAL A 314 4.39 4.53 8.58
C VAL A 314 4.01 5.20 7.27
N GLN A 315 3.27 4.50 6.39
CA GLN A 315 2.79 5.06 5.13
C GLN A 315 1.85 6.26 5.35
N GLN A 316 0.94 6.19 6.32
CA GLN A 316 0.06 7.31 6.68
C GLN A 316 0.84 8.52 7.20
N ASN A 317 1.86 8.28 8.02
CA ASN A 317 2.72 9.36 8.50
C ASN A 317 3.50 10.02 7.36
N ILE A 318 4.02 9.23 6.42
CA ILE A 318 4.68 9.73 5.21
C ILE A 318 3.70 10.60 4.40
N ALA A 319 2.50 10.09 4.12
CA ALA A 319 1.48 10.77 3.31
C ALA A 319 1.04 12.11 3.92
N LYS A 320 0.81 12.15 5.24
CA LYS A 320 0.28 13.35 5.92
C LYS A 320 1.34 14.39 6.25
N ASN A 321 2.53 13.95 6.65
CA ASN A 321 3.51 14.82 7.31
C ASN A 321 4.81 15.02 6.53
N MET A 322 5.14 14.14 5.58
CA MET A 322 6.47 14.13 4.96
C MET A 322 6.45 14.51 3.47
N VAL A 323 5.47 14.03 2.70
CA VAL A 323 5.37 14.32 1.26
C VAL A 323 5.11 15.80 1.04
N LYS A 324 5.86 16.38 0.10
CA LYS A 324 5.75 17.79 -0.30
C LYS A 324 6.01 17.94 -1.79
N ASP A 325 5.41 18.98 -2.38
CA ASP A 325 5.77 19.36 -3.74
C ASP A 325 7.27 19.72 -3.82
N PRO A 326 7.95 19.34 -4.90
CA PRO A 326 9.34 19.71 -5.10
C PRO A 326 9.51 21.23 -5.23
N THR A 327 10.61 21.76 -4.69
CA THR A 327 10.96 23.17 -4.81
C THR A 327 11.25 23.52 -6.26
N GLU A 328 11.94 22.61 -6.98
CA GLU A 328 12.31 22.79 -8.39
C GLU A 328 12.03 21.51 -9.17
N LYS A 329 11.65 21.66 -10.45
CA LYS A 329 11.47 20.58 -11.41
C LYS A 329 12.33 20.82 -12.63
N TYR A 330 13.13 19.82 -13.00
CA TYR A 330 14.01 19.85 -14.16
C TYR A 330 13.66 18.75 -15.16
N MET A 331 14.27 18.78 -16.34
CA MET A 331 14.13 17.74 -17.37
C MET A 331 12.66 17.42 -17.68
N GLN A 332 11.86 18.47 -17.98
CA GLN A 332 10.42 18.34 -18.28
C GLN A 332 9.60 17.69 -17.14
N GLY A 333 10.04 17.84 -15.89
CA GLY A 333 9.36 17.32 -14.72
C GLY A 333 9.73 15.89 -14.29
N THR A 334 10.70 15.25 -14.95
CA THR A 334 11.20 13.93 -14.56
C THR A 334 12.14 13.98 -13.37
N PHE A 335 12.92 15.07 -13.20
CA PHE A 335 13.78 15.29 -12.05
C PHE A 335 13.15 16.30 -11.08
N TRP A 336 13.00 15.90 -9.82
CA TRP A 336 12.43 16.69 -8.73
C TRP A 336 13.50 16.98 -7.67
N GLN A 337 13.60 18.24 -7.23
CA GLN A 337 14.50 18.67 -6.18
C GLN A 337 13.72 19.36 -5.05
N TRP A 338 13.97 18.96 -3.80
CA TRP A 338 13.38 19.57 -2.60
C TRP A 338 14.36 20.45 -1.86
N LYS A 339 15.64 20.09 -1.86
CA LYS A 339 16.69 20.86 -1.18
C LYS A 339 17.95 20.95 -2.03
N GLU A 340 18.60 22.10 -2.00
CA GLU A 340 19.96 22.26 -2.54
C GLU A 340 21.00 21.61 -1.62
N PRO A 341 22.18 21.26 -2.14
CA PRO A 341 23.23 20.68 -1.32
C PRO A 341 23.76 21.65 -0.28
N ILE A 342 23.90 21.18 0.95
CA ILE A 342 24.48 21.90 2.08
C ILE A 342 25.94 21.50 2.22
N GLN A 343 26.82 22.48 2.29
CA GLN A 343 28.26 22.22 2.39
C GLN A 343 28.61 21.44 3.66
N GLY A 344 29.28 20.31 3.49
CA GLY A 344 29.72 19.46 4.58
C GLY A 344 28.76 18.33 4.95
N HIS A 345 27.56 18.29 4.35
CA HIS A 345 26.65 17.15 4.46
C HIS A 345 27.11 15.99 3.57
N ARG A 346 26.70 14.77 3.94
CA ARG A 346 27.00 13.53 3.23
C ARG A 346 25.79 13.13 2.40
N TYR A 347 25.96 13.06 1.08
CA TYR A 347 24.90 12.66 0.18
C TYR A 347 25.17 11.29 -0.42
N ILE A 348 24.10 10.50 -0.57
CA ILE A 348 24.15 9.20 -1.24
C ILE A 348 23.11 9.22 -2.35
N MET A 349 23.51 8.68 -3.49
CA MET A 349 22.67 8.56 -4.67
C MET A 349 22.51 7.08 -5.02
N GLY A 350 21.30 6.55 -4.90
CA GLY A 350 20.93 5.23 -5.43
C GLY A 350 20.42 5.36 -6.85
N VAL A 351 20.88 4.49 -7.74
CA VAL A 351 20.54 4.50 -9.18
C VAL A 351 20.03 3.12 -9.57
N ASP A 352 18.74 3.02 -9.87
CA ASP A 352 18.11 1.85 -10.46
C ASP A 352 18.00 2.04 -11.97
N VAL A 353 18.39 1.01 -12.75
CA VAL A 353 18.65 1.14 -14.18
C VAL A 353 17.76 0.22 -14.99
N SER A 354 16.82 0.79 -15.74
CA SER A 354 16.05 0.10 -16.76
C SER A 354 16.67 0.21 -18.16
N ARG A 355 16.10 -0.51 -19.12
CA ARG A 355 16.55 -0.47 -20.52
C ARG A 355 16.21 0.84 -21.23
N GLY A 356 15.23 1.60 -20.74
CA GLY A 356 14.73 2.82 -21.34
C GLY A 356 13.70 2.62 -22.48
N ASP A 357 13.58 1.41 -23.00
CA ASP A 357 12.62 0.99 -24.05
C ASP A 357 11.55 0.00 -23.54
N SER A 358 11.60 -0.36 -22.26
CA SER A 358 10.67 -1.27 -21.57
C SER A 358 9.54 -0.52 -20.85
N GLU A 359 8.66 -1.25 -20.18
CA GLU A 359 7.64 -0.69 -19.31
C GLU A 359 8.25 -0.07 -18.04
N ASP A 360 9.42 -0.58 -17.58
CA ASP A 360 10.09 -0.16 -16.37
C ASP A 360 10.79 1.22 -16.53
N PHE A 361 10.86 1.95 -15.43
CA PHE A 361 11.52 3.25 -15.35
C PHE A 361 12.94 3.11 -14.80
N SER A 362 13.83 4.01 -15.21
CA SER A 362 15.06 4.26 -14.47
C SER A 362 14.79 5.27 -13.37
N SER A 363 15.36 5.03 -12.19
CA SER A 363 15.15 5.88 -11.02
C SER A 363 16.47 6.28 -10.36
N ILE A 364 16.55 7.52 -9.89
CA ILE A 364 17.63 8.04 -9.04
C ILE A 364 16.99 8.64 -7.80
N ASN A 365 17.47 8.24 -6.62
CA ASN A 365 17.14 8.89 -5.36
C ASN A 365 18.42 9.46 -4.72
N ILE A 366 18.39 10.74 -4.34
CA ILE A 366 19.46 11.40 -3.59
C ILE A 366 18.98 11.67 -2.18
N ILE A 367 19.73 11.19 -1.19
CA ILE A 367 19.43 11.36 0.22
C ILE A 367 20.51 12.18 0.91
N ASP A 368 20.11 13.06 1.81
CA ASP A 368 20.97 13.67 2.81
C ASP A 368 21.03 12.72 4.00
N PHE A 369 22.20 12.11 4.21
CA PHE A 369 22.37 11.12 5.28
C PHE A 369 22.40 11.77 6.67
N ASP A 370 22.89 13.01 6.77
CA ASP A 370 23.00 13.73 8.04
C ASP A 370 21.63 14.22 8.54
N GLU A 371 20.78 14.73 7.63
CA GLU A 371 19.41 15.15 7.91
C GLU A 371 18.39 14.01 7.85
N ARG A 372 18.79 12.83 7.36
CA ARG A 372 17.94 11.67 7.16
C ARG A 372 16.71 11.96 6.29
N GLU A 373 16.94 12.58 5.14
CA GLU A 373 15.89 13.10 4.27
C GLU A 373 16.20 12.87 2.79
N GLN A 374 15.14 12.59 2.01
CA GLN A 374 15.18 12.60 0.56
C GLN A 374 15.29 14.05 0.07
N VAL A 375 16.31 14.36 -0.76
CA VAL A 375 16.54 15.74 -1.25
C VAL A 375 16.30 15.90 -2.73
N ALA A 376 16.44 14.84 -3.53
CA ALA A 376 16.11 14.87 -4.96
C ALA A 376 15.75 13.47 -5.48
N GLU A 377 14.99 13.45 -6.59
CA GLU A 377 14.53 12.23 -7.26
C GLU A 377 14.46 12.43 -8.77
N TYR A 378 14.88 11.41 -9.51
CA TYR A 378 14.62 11.26 -10.94
C TYR A 378 13.83 9.99 -11.19
N ILE A 379 12.78 10.06 -12.04
CA ILE A 379 12.08 8.90 -12.60
C ILE A 379 11.81 9.19 -14.07
N GLY A 380 12.30 8.32 -14.96
CA GLY A 380 12.11 8.49 -16.38
C GLY A 380 12.58 7.30 -17.21
N LYS A 381 12.24 7.32 -18.50
CA LYS A 381 12.65 6.29 -19.48
C LYS A 381 13.75 6.86 -20.37
N ILE A 382 14.98 6.56 -20.03
CA ILE A 382 16.18 6.95 -20.81
C ILE A 382 17.15 5.78 -20.88
N PRO A 383 18.00 5.72 -21.92
CA PRO A 383 19.05 4.71 -22.03
C PRO A 383 20.06 4.77 -20.86
N PRO A 384 20.70 3.64 -20.50
CA PRO A 384 21.64 3.57 -19.38
C PRO A 384 22.83 4.54 -19.45
N ASP A 385 23.31 4.89 -20.63
CA ASP A 385 24.41 5.85 -20.84
C ASP A 385 23.96 7.30 -20.64
N GLU A 386 22.73 7.65 -21.02
CA GLU A 386 22.13 8.96 -20.72
C GLU A 386 21.82 9.09 -19.22
N LEU A 387 21.34 8.01 -18.58
CA LEU A 387 21.13 7.97 -17.13
C LEU A 387 22.46 8.24 -16.39
N ALA A 388 23.58 7.70 -16.88
CA ALA A 388 24.90 7.99 -16.32
C ALA A 388 25.24 9.47 -16.38
N ALA A 389 24.88 10.18 -17.46
CA ALA A 389 25.12 11.62 -17.57
C ALA A 389 24.27 12.41 -16.56
N VAL A 390 23.01 11.99 -16.34
CA VAL A 390 22.15 12.57 -15.29
C VAL A 390 22.76 12.33 -13.91
N ALA A 391 23.12 11.08 -13.58
CA ALA A 391 23.73 10.72 -12.32
C ALA A 391 25.06 11.47 -12.08
N TYR A 392 25.89 11.62 -13.12
CA TYR A 392 27.14 12.39 -13.05
C TYR A 392 26.89 13.86 -12.70
N LYS A 393 25.99 14.52 -13.44
CA LYS A 393 25.66 15.94 -13.24
C LYS A 393 25.25 16.23 -11.81
N TRP A 394 24.25 15.49 -11.34
CA TRP A 394 23.71 15.68 -10.00
C TRP A 394 24.63 15.12 -8.91
N GLY A 395 25.37 14.05 -9.22
CA GLY A 395 26.41 13.52 -8.35
C GLY A 395 27.51 14.54 -8.04
N ILE A 396 27.96 15.28 -9.05
CA ILE A 396 28.95 16.38 -8.86
C ILE A 396 28.34 17.50 -8.02
N LEU A 397 27.08 17.90 -8.29
CA LEU A 397 26.42 18.98 -7.55
C LEU A 397 26.30 18.67 -6.06
N TYR A 398 25.87 17.44 -5.72
CA TYR A 398 25.70 17.00 -4.33
C TYR A 398 26.97 16.39 -3.72
N GLU A 399 28.07 16.30 -4.45
CA GLU A 399 29.26 15.52 -4.06
C GLU A 399 28.88 14.09 -3.59
N ALA A 400 27.85 13.47 -4.21
CA ALA A 400 27.18 12.28 -3.73
C ALA A 400 28.03 11.01 -3.91
N PHE A 401 27.83 10.04 -2.99
CA PHE A 401 28.34 8.68 -3.15
C PHE A 401 27.33 7.86 -3.95
N ILE A 402 27.69 7.46 -5.18
CA ILE A 402 26.76 6.82 -6.10
C ILE A 402 26.81 5.31 -5.96
N VAL A 403 25.61 4.71 -5.82
CA VAL A 403 25.36 3.28 -5.77
C VAL A 403 24.50 2.91 -6.98
N VAL A 404 25.03 2.14 -7.92
CA VAL A 404 24.32 1.70 -9.12
C VAL A 404 23.87 0.25 -8.94
N ASP A 405 22.62 -0.04 -9.28
CA ASP A 405 22.19 -1.44 -9.43
C ASP A 405 22.81 -2.06 -10.68
N ILE A 406 23.61 -3.09 -10.49
CA ILE A 406 24.23 -3.86 -11.58
C ILE A 406 23.60 -5.25 -11.75
N THR A 407 22.47 -5.51 -11.11
CA THR A 407 21.74 -6.77 -11.21
C THR A 407 21.20 -6.92 -12.65
N GLY A 408 21.28 -8.13 -13.19
CA GLY A 408 20.80 -8.39 -14.56
C GLY A 408 21.63 -7.71 -15.67
N GLY A 409 22.68 -6.96 -15.34
CA GLY A 409 23.66 -6.44 -16.29
C GLY A 409 23.38 -5.05 -16.88
N MET A 410 22.16 -4.50 -16.76
CA MET A 410 21.81 -3.20 -17.36
C MET A 410 22.61 -2.05 -16.74
N GLY A 411 22.72 -2.01 -15.42
CA GLY A 411 23.48 -0.98 -14.71
C GLY A 411 24.99 -1.02 -14.92
N ILE A 412 25.52 -2.10 -15.50
CA ILE A 412 26.95 -2.18 -15.86
C ILE A 412 27.33 -1.09 -16.86
N ALA A 413 26.43 -0.81 -17.82
CA ALA A 413 26.67 0.24 -18.81
C ALA A 413 26.73 1.63 -18.14
N THR A 414 25.78 1.93 -17.27
CA THR A 414 25.74 3.17 -16.47
C THR A 414 26.98 3.31 -15.60
N SER A 415 27.36 2.24 -14.89
CA SER A 415 28.52 2.22 -14.01
C SER A 415 29.85 2.46 -14.78
N ARG A 416 30.04 1.77 -15.91
CA ARG A 416 31.21 1.97 -16.77
C ARG A 416 31.26 3.40 -17.32
N LYS A 417 30.12 3.94 -17.75
CA LYS A 417 30.03 5.31 -18.24
C LYS A 417 30.43 6.33 -17.19
N LEU A 418 29.98 6.15 -15.94
CA LEU A 418 30.44 6.99 -14.82
C LEU A 418 31.95 6.89 -14.56
N GLN A 419 32.55 5.71 -14.71
CA GLN A 419 33.99 5.51 -14.63
C GLN A 419 34.71 6.22 -15.78
N GLU A 420 34.23 6.12 -17.03
CA GLU A 420 34.76 6.83 -18.18
C GLU A 420 34.75 8.37 -18.00
N MET A 421 33.65 8.86 -17.36
CA MET A 421 33.52 10.28 -16.98
C MET A 421 34.39 10.67 -15.78
N ASN A 422 35.20 9.74 -15.25
CA ASN A 422 36.06 9.93 -14.08
C ASN A 422 35.32 10.32 -12.80
N TYR A 423 34.08 9.84 -12.60
CA TYR A 423 33.39 10.00 -11.31
C TYR A 423 34.09 9.18 -10.23
N LYS A 424 34.49 9.83 -9.11
CA LYS A 424 35.35 9.20 -8.11
C LYS A 424 34.61 8.47 -7.00
N ASN A 425 33.41 8.94 -6.66
CA ASN A 425 32.67 8.49 -5.48
C ASN A 425 31.66 7.39 -5.87
N LEU A 426 32.15 6.22 -6.34
CA LEU A 426 31.34 5.08 -6.74
C LEU A 426 31.45 3.95 -5.70
N PHE A 427 30.30 3.37 -5.33
CA PHE A 427 30.24 2.19 -4.47
C PHE A 427 30.67 0.94 -5.22
N ILE A 428 31.45 0.07 -4.55
CA ILE A 428 31.88 -1.24 -5.08
C ILE A 428 31.53 -2.34 -4.08
N ASP A 429 30.65 -3.26 -4.48
CA ASP A 429 30.22 -4.36 -3.64
C ASP A 429 31.29 -5.43 -3.43
N GLY A 430 31.28 -6.09 -2.27
CA GLY A 430 32.17 -7.22 -1.95
C GLY A 430 33.62 -6.86 -1.72
N VAL A 431 33.94 -5.59 -1.55
CA VAL A 431 35.20 -5.16 -0.96
C VAL A 431 34.99 -5.08 0.55
N ASN A 432 35.75 -5.92 1.30
CA ASN A 432 35.59 -6.01 2.74
C ASN A 432 36.04 -4.69 3.38
N THR A 433 35.06 -3.87 3.80
CA THR A 433 35.25 -2.48 4.26
C THR A 433 35.88 -2.35 5.64
N LYS A 434 36.42 -3.44 6.21
CA LYS A 434 37.22 -3.33 7.45
C LYS A 434 38.39 -2.35 7.32
N ASN A 435 38.83 -2.08 6.06
CA ASN A 435 39.85 -1.09 5.75
C ASN A 435 39.48 -0.34 4.47
N ILE A 436 39.05 0.91 4.60
CA ILE A 436 38.80 1.83 3.47
C ILE A 436 40.03 1.94 2.56
N TRP A 437 41.22 1.72 3.08
CA TRP A 437 42.51 1.77 2.37
C TRP A 437 42.79 0.53 1.51
N GLU A 438 42.32 -0.66 1.87
CA GLU A 438 42.36 -1.87 1.03
C GLU A 438 41.33 -1.83 -0.08
N TYR A 439 40.35 -0.93 0.02
CA TYR A 439 39.30 -0.74 -0.97
C TYR A 439 39.86 -0.47 -2.38
N ASN A 440 40.86 0.42 -2.46
CA ASN A 440 41.43 0.86 -3.74
C ASN A 440 42.28 -0.20 -4.45
N SER A 441 43.03 -1.03 -3.74
CA SER A 441 43.90 -2.04 -4.36
C SER A 441 43.14 -3.26 -4.89
N LYS A 442 41.99 -3.58 -4.27
CA LYS A 442 41.12 -4.71 -4.69
C LYS A 442 40.01 -4.30 -5.64
N ALA A 443 39.81 -3.01 -5.84
CA ALA A 443 38.71 -2.45 -6.62
C ALA A 443 39.06 -2.25 -8.12
N MET A 444 40.32 -2.29 -8.49
CA MET A 444 40.74 -1.97 -9.87
C MET A 444 40.13 -2.85 -10.97
N ASP A 445 39.75 -4.09 -10.64
CA ASP A 445 39.16 -5.03 -11.60
C ASP A 445 37.67 -5.26 -11.41
N LYS A 446 37.00 -4.54 -10.46
CA LYS A 446 35.57 -4.72 -10.18
C LYS A 446 34.72 -3.61 -10.80
N ILE A 447 33.53 -3.99 -11.27
CA ILE A 447 32.53 -3.03 -11.74
C ILE A 447 31.88 -2.39 -10.52
N PRO A 448 31.89 -1.04 -10.40
CA PRO A 448 31.17 -0.35 -9.33
C PRO A 448 29.66 -0.62 -9.38
N GLY A 449 29.05 -0.81 -8.22
CA GLY A 449 27.64 -1.04 -8.07
C GLY A 449 27.31 -2.13 -7.05
N ILE A 450 26.06 -2.44 -6.89
CA ILE A 450 25.52 -3.47 -6.00
C ILE A 450 24.73 -4.51 -6.81
N ASN A 451 24.83 -5.79 -6.42
CA ASN A 451 24.03 -6.86 -6.99
C ASN A 451 22.98 -7.35 -5.99
N PHE A 452 21.73 -7.27 -6.36
CA PHE A 452 20.59 -7.62 -5.51
C PHE A 452 20.36 -9.12 -5.31
N ASN A 453 20.84 -9.97 -6.19
CA ASN A 453 20.41 -11.38 -6.28
C ASN A 453 20.31 -12.13 -4.93
N ASN A 454 21.22 -11.85 -3.99
CA ASN A 454 21.23 -12.48 -2.66
C ASN A 454 21.04 -11.48 -1.51
N LYS A 455 20.76 -10.20 -1.79
CA LYS A 455 20.72 -9.12 -0.81
C LYS A 455 19.38 -8.39 -0.75
N ARG A 456 18.44 -8.67 -1.68
CA ARG A 456 17.15 -7.94 -1.77
C ARG A 456 16.44 -7.88 -0.41
N SER A 457 16.33 -9.00 0.30
CA SER A 457 15.66 -9.02 1.60
C SER A 457 16.37 -8.17 2.65
N GLN A 458 17.71 -8.09 2.62
CA GLN A 458 18.48 -7.26 3.55
C GLN A 458 18.33 -5.78 3.22
N ILE A 459 18.35 -5.43 1.93
CA ILE A 459 18.23 -4.07 1.42
C ILE A 459 16.83 -3.53 1.72
N VAL A 460 15.78 -4.31 1.41
CA VAL A 460 14.40 -3.94 1.72
C VAL A 460 14.15 -3.89 3.23
N GLY A 461 14.73 -4.80 4.01
CA GLY A 461 14.64 -4.77 5.47
C GLY A 461 15.29 -3.53 6.08
N ALA A 462 16.45 -3.11 5.57
CA ALA A 462 17.09 -1.87 5.99
C ALA A 462 16.25 -0.63 5.61
N PHE A 463 15.64 -0.62 4.44
CA PHE A 463 14.73 0.43 4.00
C PHE A 463 13.53 0.56 4.94
N GLU A 464 12.83 -0.54 5.22
CA GLU A 464 11.70 -0.56 6.15
C GLU A 464 12.10 -0.05 7.54
N GLU A 465 13.25 -0.51 8.04
CA GLU A 465 13.78 -0.07 9.33
C GLU A 465 14.05 1.44 9.36
N GLN A 466 14.64 2.02 8.30
CA GLN A 466 14.93 3.45 8.22
C GLN A 466 13.65 4.29 8.14
N LEU A 467 12.63 3.85 7.39
CA LEU A 467 11.33 4.51 7.35
C LEU A 467 10.65 4.49 8.72
N ARG A 468 10.68 3.37 9.42
CA ARG A 468 10.14 3.24 10.78
C ARG A 468 10.89 4.09 11.80
N LYS A 469 12.18 4.33 11.60
CA LYS A 469 13.02 5.26 12.39
C LYS A 469 12.80 6.73 12.04
N GLY A 470 11.86 7.05 11.14
CA GLY A 470 11.47 8.40 10.81
C GLY A 470 12.34 9.05 9.72
N PHE A 471 12.91 8.26 8.79
CA PHE A 471 13.51 8.82 7.57
C PHE A 471 12.46 9.60 6.78
N ILE A 472 12.80 10.81 6.34
CA ILE A 472 11.85 11.73 5.71
C ILE A 472 11.79 11.48 4.20
N VAL A 473 10.64 10.98 3.75
CA VAL A 473 10.30 10.80 2.34
C VAL A 473 9.57 12.04 1.82
N ARG A 474 10.03 12.63 0.73
CA ARG A 474 9.43 13.83 0.12
C ARG A 474 8.59 13.53 -1.11
N SER A 475 8.87 12.45 -1.80
CA SER A 475 8.27 12.13 -3.10
C SER A 475 6.88 11.50 -2.97
N ALA A 476 5.90 12.11 -3.65
CA ALA A 476 4.60 11.50 -3.87
C ALA A 476 4.68 10.29 -4.82
N ARG A 477 5.66 10.27 -5.76
CA ARG A 477 5.87 9.14 -6.67
C ARG A 477 6.35 7.91 -5.92
N LEU A 478 7.34 8.09 -5.02
CA LEU A 478 7.80 7.02 -4.13
C LEU A 478 6.68 6.52 -3.20
N LEU A 479 5.86 7.42 -2.65
CA LEU A 479 4.71 7.01 -1.84
C LEU A 479 3.72 6.15 -2.63
N ASN A 480 3.47 6.47 -3.90
CA ASN A 480 2.59 5.67 -4.75
C ASN A 480 3.14 4.25 -4.97
N GLU A 481 4.46 4.10 -5.16
CA GLU A 481 5.08 2.78 -5.22
C GLU A 481 5.00 2.04 -3.87
N LEU A 482 5.22 2.73 -2.73
CA LEU A 482 5.09 2.13 -1.39
C LEU A 482 3.69 1.53 -1.16
N ASN A 483 2.66 2.13 -1.72
CA ASN A 483 1.29 1.66 -1.60
C ASN A 483 1.06 0.31 -2.29
N THR A 484 1.82 0.00 -3.32
CA THR A 484 1.73 -1.23 -4.13
C THR A 484 2.87 -2.22 -3.85
N PHE A 485 3.77 -1.90 -2.92
CA PHE A 485 4.91 -2.73 -2.55
C PHE A 485 4.53 -3.71 -1.44
N VAL A 486 4.41 -4.98 -1.79
CA VAL A 486 3.79 -6.02 -0.95
C VAL A 486 4.64 -7.28 -0.86
N PHE A 487 4.35 -8.15 0.11
CA PHE A 487 4.93 -9.48 0.16
C PHE A 487 4.17 -10.45 -0.75
N ILE A 488 4.80 -10.90 -1.82
CA ILE A 488 4.30 -11.95 -2.72
C ILE A 488 5.10 -13.23 -2.46
N ASN A 489 4.45 -14.28 -1.98
CA ASN A 489 5.13 -15.56 -1.63
C ASN A 489 6.33 -15.37 -0.69
N GLY A 490 6.25 -14.43 0.25
CA GLY A 490 7.31 -14.15 1.22
C GLY A 490 8.48 -13.30 0.68
N ARG A 491 8.41 -12.83 -0.55
CA ARG A 491 9.35 -11.89 -1.16
C ARG A 491 8.70 -10.53 -1.31
N ALA A 492 9.42 -9.47 -0.94
CA ALA A 492 8.98 -8.10 -1.20
C ALA A 492 9.07 -7.80 -2.70
N ASP A 493 7.94 -7.40 -3.29
CA ASP A 493 7.80 -7.15 -4.71
C ASP A 493 6.64 -6.18 -4.97
N HIS A 494 6.54 -5.61 -6.17
CA HIS A 494 5.41 -4.79 -6.56
C HIS A 494 4.21 -5.64 -6.99
N MET A 495 3.00 -5.12 -6.85
CA MET A 495 1.79 -5.72 -7.41
C MET A 495 1.87 -5.74 -8.93
N LYS A 496 1.16 -6.68 -9.58
CA LYS A 496 1.11 -6.78 -11.03
C LYS A 496 0.61 -5.47 -11.66
N GLY A 497 1.40 -4.89 -12.56
CA GLY A 497 1.09 -3.60 -13.22
C GLY A 497 1.52 -2.37 -12.42
N ALA A 498 2.22 -2.54 -11.30
CA ALA A 498 2.87 -1.48 -10.54
C ALA A 498 4.39 -1.55 -10.71
N HIS A 499 5.11 -0.57 -10.17
CA HIS A 499 6.56 -0.45 -10.25
C HIS A 499 7.16 -0.32 -8.84
N ASP A 500 8.45 -0.66 -8.69
CA ASP A 500 9.22 -0.49 -7.45
C ASP A 500 10.59 0.18 -7.69
N ASP A 501 10.77 0.83 -8.83
CA ASP A 501 12.03 1.43 -9.27
C ASP A 501 12.53 2.52 -8.31
N ALA A 502 11.64 3.43 -7.86
CA ALA A 502 11.99 4.46 -6.88
C ALA A 502 12.26 3.87 -5.49
N ILE A 503 11.53 2.82 -5.10
CA ILE A 503 11.78 2.09 -3.85
C ILE A 503 13.16 1.45 -3.91
N MET A 504 13.52 0.81 -5.02
CA MET A 504 14.79 0.10 -5.14
C MET A 504 15.98 1.05 -5.13
N SER A 505 15.91 2.16 -5.85
CA SER A 505 16.97 3.19 -5.82
C SER A 505 17.14 3.82 -4.42
N MET A 506 16.03 4.13 -3.72
CA MET A 506 16.05 4.64 -2.35
C MET A 506 16.60 3.61 -1.36
N SER A 507 16.15 2.35 -1.50
CA SER A 507 16.58 1.26 -0.61
C SER A 507 18.08 1.02 -0.68
N MET A 508 18.68 1.08 -1.89
CA MET A 508 20.13 1.00 -2.07
C MET A 508 20.88 2.13 -1.38
N ALA A 509 20.39 3.36 -1.57
CA ALA A 509 21.02 4.53 -0.96
C ALA A 509 21.05 4.41 0.56
N LEU A 510 19.94 4.01 1.18
CA LEU A 510 19.82 3.84 2.63
C LEU A 510 20.67 2.67 3.14
N PHE A 511 20.64 1.53 2.46
CA PHE A 511 21.41 0.34 2.85
C PHE A 511 22.92 0.61 2.84
N VAL A 512 23.43 1.23 1.77
CA VAL A 512 24.85 1.55 1.63
C VAL A 512 25.24 2.66 2.60
N GLY A 513 24.39 3.64 2.82
CA GLY A 513 24.59 4.70 3.80
C GLY A 513 24.77 4.15 5.20
N ASP A 514 23.88 3.28 5.64
CA ASP A 514 23.98 2.64 6.95
C ASP A 514 25.25 1.80 7.07
N MET A 515 25.56 1.00 6.04
CA MET A 515 26.76 0.16 6.02
C MET A 515 28.07 0.98 6.09
N CYS A 516 28.15 2.09 5.32
CA CYS A 516 29.38 2.86 5.20
C CYS A 516 29.57 3.85 6.37
N PHE A 517 28.51 4.53 6.82
CA PHE A 517 28.62 5.64 7.74
C PHE A 517 28.43 5.23 9.21
N SER A 518 27.59 4.24 9.51
CA SER A 518 27.42 3.75 10.88
C SER A 518 28.69 3.10 11.44
N GLN A 519 29.55 2.53 10.58
CA GLN A 519 30.85 2.00 11.01
C GLN A 519 31.84 3.13 11.37
N LEU A 520 31.81 4.24 10.62
CA LEU A 520 32.63 5.41 10.91
C LEU A 520 32.22 6.06 12.24
N GLU A 521 30.94 6.21 12.51
CA GLU A 521 30.43 6.76 13.76
C GLU A 521 30.79 5.89 14.97
N ARG A 522 30.69 4.56 14.86
CA ARG A 522 31.14 3.64 15.91
C ARG A 522 32.64 3.80 16.20
N ASN A 523 33.47 3.94 15.15
CA ASN A 523 34.90 4.14 15.32
C ASN A 523 35.24 5.51 15.95
N VAL A 524 34.54 6.57 15.55
CA VAL A 524 34.70 7.91 16.13
C VAL A 524 34.27 7.93 17.60
N ASN A 525 33.12 7.30 17.92
CA ASN A 525 32.63 7.21 19.30
C ASN A 525 33.53 6.34 20.19
N ALA A 526 34.07 5.23 19.67
CA ALA A 526 35.03 4.41 20.36
C ALA A 526 36.35 5.18 20.66
N ASN A 527 36.84 5.95 19.67
CA ASN A 527 38.02 6.80 19.84
C ASN A 527 37.76 7.94 20.82
N LYS A 528 36.55 8.53 20.80
CA LYS A 528 36.17 9.57 21.77
C LYS A 528 36.07 9.01 23.20
N ALA A 529 35.42 7.85 23.36
CA ALA A 529 35.35 7.17 24.65
C ALA A 529 36.75 6.78 25.19
N MET A 530 37.65 6.37 24.31
CA MET A 530 39.04 6.08 24.67
C MET A 530 39.79 7.35 25.10
N LEU A 531 39.63 8.47 24.42
CA LEU A 531 40.22 9.77 24.79
C LEU A 531 39.62 10.29 26.11
N GLU A 532 38.33 10.14 26.32
CA GLU A 532 37.64 10.50 27.57
C GLU A 532 38.13 9.62 28.72
N SER A 533 38.39 8.34 28.49
CA SER A 533 38.96 7.45 29.53
C SER A 533 40.38 7.86 29.94
N TRP A 534 41.17 8.38 28.99
CA TRP A 534 42.51 8.90 29.28
C TRP A 534 42.43 10.19 30.09
N THR A 535 41.53 11.10 29.77
CA THR A 535 41.35 12.35 30.53
C THR A 535 40.83 12.10 31.95
N ILE A 536 40.04 11.07 32.16
CA ILE A 536 39.58 10.67 33.51
C ILE A 536 40.74 10.06 34.31
N SER A 537 41.62 9.27 33.67
CA SER A 537 42.78 8.70 34.37
C SER A 537 43.81 9.75 34.81
N GLU A 538 43.98 10.84 34.09
CA GLU A 538 44.82 11.97 34.49
C GLU A 538 44.26 12.76 35.69
N ARG A 539 42.92 12.79 35.86
CA ARG A 539 42.27 13.49 36.99
C ARG A 539 42.30 12.71 38.30
N THR A 540 42.61 11.41 38.30
CA THR A 540 42.63 10.53 39.46
C THR A 540 44.05 10.17 39.95
N TYR A 541 45.10 10.82 39.40
CA TYR A 541 46.48 10.56 39.84
C TYR A 541 46.74 11.17 41.22
N GLU A 542 46.67 10.35 42.26
CA GLU A 542 47.19 10.63 43.60
C GLU A 542 48.59 10.02 43.72
N PRO A 543 49.66 10.83 44.03
CA PRO A 543 51.04 10.35 43.95
C PRO A 543 51.46 9.31 45.03
N ASN A 544 50.55 8.85 45.87
CA ASN A 544 50.92 8.04 47.06
C ASN A 544 50.21 6.67 47.18
N LYS A 545 49.62 6.11 46.13
CA LYS A 545 49.11 4.72 46.14
C LYS A 545 49.93 3.83 45.22
N SER A 546 50.52 2.79 45.78
CA SER A 546 51.35 1.83 45.06
C SER A 546 50.64 1.13 43.93
N PHE A 547 51.26 1.06 42.79
CA PHE A 547 50.85 0.56 41.50
C PHE A 547 50.71 -0.97 41.36
N TYR A 548 50.42 -1.73 42.43
CA TYR A 548 50.49 -3.19 42.40
C TYR A 548 49.11 -3.92 42.40
N SER A 549 48.08 -3.43 41.79
CA SER A 549 46.82 -4.20 41.73
C SER A 549 46.01 -4.16 40.43
N TYR A 550 46.57 -3.69 39.33
CA TYR A 550 45.87 -3.75 38.03
C TYR A 550 46.77 -4.28 36.90
N GLY A 551 47.22 -5.53 37.06
CA GLY A 551 48.16 -6.18 36.16
C GLY A 551 47.55 -6.99 34.99
N THR A 552 46.36 -6.70 34.44
CA THR A 552 45.83 -7.48 33.32
C THR A 552 45.24 -6.68 32.17
N ALA A 553 44.95 -5.39 32.35
CA ALA A 553 44.42 -4.57 31.25
C ALA A 553 45.53 -3.78 30.53
N PHE A 554 46.63 -3.47 31.19
CA PHE A 554 47.73 -2.67 30.62
C PHE A 554 48.69 -3.48 29.76
N ASP A 555 48.89 -4.77 30.03
CA ASP A 555 49.74 -5.65 29.24
C ASP A 555 49.15 -5.95 27.84
N GLN A 556 47.84 -5.82 27.67
CA GLN A 556 47.20 -5.94 26.34
C GLN A 556 47.26 -4.65 25.51
N ILE A 557 47.40 -3.48 26.16
CA ILE A 557 47.49 -2.19 25.44
C ILE A 557 48.96 -1.88 25.08
N GLY A 558 49.93 -2.34 25.85
CA GLY A 558 51.35 -2.14 25.57
C GLY A 558 51.92 -2.97 24.44
N SER A 559 51.21 -3.99 23.96
CA SER A 559 51.61 -4.81 22.78
C SER A 559 51.09 -4.28 21.44
N MET A 560 50.25 -3.24 21.42
CA MET A 560 49.91 -2.54 20.20
C MET A 560 51.02 -1.54 19.85
N SER A 561 52.05 -2.03 19.18
CA SER A 561 53.09 -1.18 18.61
C SER A 561 52.43 -0.18 17.62
N SER A 562 52.94 1.06 17.61
CA SER A 562 52.51 2.16 16.72
C SER A 562 52.55 1.82 15.22
N GLU A 563 53.04 0.64 14.87
CA GLU A 563 53.15 0.15 13.49
C GLU A 563 51.82 -0.45 12.95
N ASN A 564 50.89 -0.84 13.81
CA ASN A 564 49.61 -1.45 13.38
C ASN A 564 48.39 -0.55 13.58
N ASN A 565 48.57 0.74 13.76
CA ASN A 565 47.43 1.66 13.85
C ASN A 565 46.92 2.01 12.44
N PRO A 566 45.77 1.53 11.99
CA PRO A 566 45.26 1.73 10.64
C PRO A 566 44.87 3.19 10.34
N ILE A 567 44.92 4.09 11.33
CA ILE A 567 44.44 5.46 11.21
C ILE A 567 45.56 6.42 10.76
N PHE A 568 46.85 6.04 10.90
CA PHE A 568 48.00 6.89 10.52
C PHE A 568 49.10 6.10 9.81
N PRO A 569 49.03 5.87 8.49
CA PRO A 569 50.16 5.30 7.77
C PRO A 569 51.33 6.31 7.65
N ARG A 570 52.57 5.82 7.88
CA ARG A 570 53.79 6.65 7.85
C ARG A 570 54.31 7.04 6.47
N ASP A 571 53.65 6.67 5.39
CA ASP A 571 54.09 7.00 4.05
C ASP A 571 53.37 8.23 3.48
N ASN A 572 54.12 9.34 3.42
CA ASN A 572 53.58 10.70 3.33
C ASN A 572 53.06 11.11 1.96
N ASN A 573 53.30 10.40 0.86
CA ASN A 573 52.92 10.86 -0.47
C ASN A 573 51.72 10.15 -1.10
N ALA A 574 51.55 8.86 -0.88
CA ALA A 574 50.35 8.14 -1.36
C ALA A 574 49.10 8.49 -0.56
N SER A 575 49.26 8.81 0.74
CA SER A 575 48.14 9.12 1.64
C SER A 575 47.47 10.47 1.38
N LYS A 576 48.18 11.47 0.84
CA LYS A 576 47.59 12.80 0.62
C LYS A 576 46.63 12.84 -0.56
N GLU A 577 46.87 12.08 -1.62
CA GLU A 577 45.96 11.99 -2.77
C GLU A 577 44.73 11.14 -2.41
N GLN A 578 44.91 10.05 -1.67
CA GLN A 578 43.82 9.22 -1.17
C GLN A 578 42.93 9.97 -0.17
N TYR A 579 43.54 10.79 0.70
CA TYR A 579 42.78 11.63 1.63
C TYR A 579 41.91 12.68 0.91
N LYS A 580 42.40 13.23 -0.18
CA LYS A 580 41.63 14.15 -1.03
C LYS A 580 40.46 13.46 -1.72
N GLN A 581 40.62 12.19 -2.10
CA GLN A 581 39.59 11.41 -2.77
C GLN A 581 38.36 11.11 -1.86
N TYR A 582 38.57 11.00 -0.54
CA TYR A 582 37.53 10.69 0.46
C TYR A 582 37.35 11.83 1.47
N SER A 583 37.86 13.02 1.21
CA SER A 583 37.76 14.18 2.10
C SER A 583 36.28 14.56 2.42
N TRP A 584 35.38 14.24 1.51
CA TRP A 584 33.94 14.40 1.67
C TRP A 584 33.33 13.46 2.74
N LEU A 585 33.91 12.25 2.95
CA LEU A 585 33.49 11.29 3.98
C LEU A 585 33.79 11.79 5.41
N PHE A 586 34.82 12.62 5.57
CA PHE A 586 35.32 13.03 6.89
C PHE A 586 34.93 14.45 7.29
N GLY A 587 34.13 15.15 6.49
CA GLY A 587 33.81 16.55 6.69
C GLY A 587 35.05 17.44 6.70
N LYS A 588 35.05 18.59 6.07
CA LYS A 588 36.19 19.54 6.15
C LYS A 588 36.41 19.92 7.61
N LYS A 589 37.53 19.52 8.23
CA LYS A 589 37.98 20.20 9.44
C LYS A 589 38.11 21.68 9.12
N ARG A 590 37.41 22.52 9.89
CA ARG A 590 37.68 23.98 9.96
C ARG A 590 39.07 24.23 10.48
#